data_eb15eabd39abc68c64612c5ed9699d47
#
_entry.id   eb15eabd39abc68c64612c5ed9699d47
#
_cell.length_a   1.000
_cell.length_b   1.000
_cell.length_c   1.000
_cell.angle_alpha   90.00
_cell.angle_beta   90.00
_cell.angle_gamma   90.00
#
_symmetry.space_group_name_H-M   'P 1'
#
loop_
_entity.id
_entity.type
_entity.pdbx_description
1 polymer ?
#
loop_
_entity_poly.entity_id
_entity_poly.type
_entity_poly.pdbx_seq_one_letter_code
_entity_poly.pdbx_strand_id
1 'polypeptide(L)'
;MTDINRHNQLSWDQQSAAGQSPWVQPVTTDAVNAARAGDWQIILTPTKSVPKSWFGDLKDKDLLCLASGGGQQAPILAAAGAVVTSFDQSPEQLRKDTDVAARDNLSIQCLQGDMADLSVFDDASFDVIVHPVSNIFAADILPVWQHCARLLRPGGRLLSGFMNPDFFLFDHWDIDEGGPLEVKFKLPYADLTHVDPEVLKQRMAEQQALEFGHSFDAQIGGQLAAGLVIAGFYEDQWSDEDTPLNSYMSTSMATLAIKPAADWPPSL
;
A
#
# COMPACT_ATOMS: atom_id res chain seq x y z
N MET A 1 11.15 -11.12 13.22
CA MET A 1 9.77 -10.66 12.96
C MET A 1 9.16 -10.33 14.31
N THR A 2 8.67 -9.11 14.50
CA THR A 2 7.98 -8.70 15.73
C THR A 2 6.66 -9.45 15.86
N ASP A 3 6.08 -9.52 17.07
CA ASP A 3 4.79 -10.19 17.28
C ASP A 3 3.69 -9.56 16.42
N ILE A 4 3.72 -8.23 16.21
CA ILE A 4 2.78 -7.49 15.36
C ILE A 4 2.90 -7.96 13.90
N ASN A 5 4.10 -7.97 13.34
CA ASN A 5 4.32 -8.36 11.94
C ASN A 5 3.90 -9.81 11.70
N ARG A 6 4.18 -10.69 12.67
CA ARG A 6 3.74 -12.09 12.58
C ARG A 6 2.23 -12.22 12.63
N HIS A 7 1.56 -11.47 13.50
CA HIS A 7 0.10 -11.46 13.60
C HIS A 7 -0.52 -10.95 12.29
N ASN A 8 -0.07 -9.79 11.77
CA ASN A 8 -0.59 -9.23 10.53
C ASN A 8 -0.31 -10.12 9.32
N GLN A 9 0.85 -10.79 9.26
CA GLN A 9 1.12 -11.79 8.24
C GLN A 9 0.05 -12.90 8.25
N LEU A 10 -0.21 -13.50 9.42
CA LEU A 10 -1.20 -14.58 9.55
C LEU A 10 -2.62 -14.12 9.21
N SER A 11 -2.98 -12.88 9.57
CA SER A 11 -4.25 -12.27 9.19
C SER A 11 -4.39 -12.20 7.66
N TRP A 12 -3.38 -11.67 6.96
CA TRP A 12 -3.42 -11.57 5.51
C TRP A 12 -3.35 -12.92 4.80
N ASP A 13 -2.62 -13.91 5.35
CA ASP A 13 -2.64 -15.29 4.86
C ASP A 13 -4.05 -15.87 4.94
N GLN A 14 -4.74 -15.68 6.06
CA GLN A 14 -6.12 -16.14 6.23
C GLN A 14 -7.10 -15.45 5.29
N GLN A 15 -7.04 -14.12 5.18
CA GLN A 15 -7.88 -13.36 4.25
C GLN A 15 -7.65 -13.77 2.79
N SER A 16 -6.38 -13.96 2.42
CA SER A 16 -5.99 -14.42 1.09
C SER A 16 -6.54 -15.81 0.79
N ALA A 17 -6.46 -16.74 1.75
CA ALA A 17 -7.00 -18.10 1.62
C ALA A 17 -8.53 -18.10 1.56
N ALA A 18 -9.22 -17.26 2.34
CA ALA A 18 -10.67 -17.13 2.33
C ALA A 18 -11.21 -16.56 1.01
N GLY A 19 -10.44 -15.69 0.35
CA GLY A 19 -10.79 -15.14 -0.96
C GLY A 19 -12.07 -14.28 -0.99
N GLN A 20 -12.47 -13.71 0.14
CA GLN A 20 -13.71 -12.91 0.25
C GLN A 20 -13.46 -11.41 0.08
N SER A 21 -12.31 -10.93 0.51
CA SER A 21 -11.96 -9.51 0.39
C SER A 21 -11.64 -9.14 -1.06
N PRO A 22 -12.07 -7.97 -1.57
CA PRO A 22 -11.69 -7.48 -2.89
C PRO A 22 -10.18 -7.28 -3.05
N TRP A 23 -9.46 -7.05 -1.95
CA TRP A 23 -8.00 -6.84 -1.94
C TRP A 23 -7.18 -8.12 -2.16
N VAL A 24 -7.84 -9.26 -2.19
CA VAL A 24 -7.21 -10.56 -2.40
C VAL A 24 -7.73 -11.28 -3.65
N GLN A 25 -8.42 -10.57 -4.56
CA GLN A 25 -8.94 -11.13 -5.82
C GLN A 25 -7.93 -10.91 -6.94
N PRO A 26 -7.33 -11.98 -7.51
CA PRO A 26 -6.42 -11.86 -8.64
C PRO A 26 -7.12 -11.29 -9.89
N VAL A 27 -6.37 -10.53 -10.68
CA VAL A 27 -6.86 -10.03 -11.98
C VAL A 27 -7.13 -11.16 -12.96
N THR A 28 -8.06 -10.92 -13.89
CA THR A 28 -8.38 -11.87 -14.97
C THR A 28 -7.32 -11.86 -16.08
N THR A 29 -7.29 -12.92 -16.88
CA THR A 29 -6.46 -12.97 -18.10
C THR A 29 -6.82 -11.86 -19.09
N ASP A 30 -8.10 -11.47 -19.17
CA ASP A 30 -8.55 -10.38 -20.05
C ASP A 30 -7.96 -9.03 -19.59
N ALA A 31 -7.91 -8.78 -18.28
CA ALA A 31 -7.27 -7.58 -17.74
C ALA A 31 -5.75 -7.54 -18.04
N VAL A 32 -5.07 -8.68 -17.92
CA VAL A 32 -3.65 -8.82 -18.30
C VAL A 32 -3.44 -8.57 -19.78
N ASN A 33 -4.31 -9.08 -20.66
CA ASN A 33 -4.23 -8.86 -22.10
C ASN A 33 -4.52 -7.39 -22.48
N ALA A 34 -5.48 -6.76 -21.83
CA ALA A 34 -5.75 -5.33 -21.98
C ALA A 34 -4.51 -4.49 -21.58
N ALA A 35 -3.85 -4.88 -20.47
CA ALA A 35 -2.62 -4.21 -20.01
C ALA A 35 -1.47 -4.32 -21.02
N ARG A 36 -1.29 -5.47 -21.67
CA ARG A 36 -0.33 -5.64 -22.77
C ARG A 36 -0.60 -4.74 -23.96
N ALA A 37 -1.89 -4.43 -24.21
CA ALA A 37 -2.31 -3.52 -25.26
C ALA A 37 -2.23 -2.02 -24.84
N GLY A 38 -1.77 -1.73 -23.62
CA GLY A 38 -1.64 -0.37 -23.09
C GLY A 38 -2.92 0.12 -22.38
N ASP A 39 -3.95 -0.68 -22.30
CA ASP A 39 -5.17 -0.37 -21.55
C ASP A 39 -5.12 -1.00 -20.14
N TRP A 40 -4.68 -0.19 -19.18
CA TRP A 40 -4.52 -0.63 -17.79
C TRP A 40 -4.75 0.52 -16.80
N GLN A 41 -5.10 0.14 -15.59
CA GLN A 41 -5.29 1.04 -14.46
C GLN A 41 -4.67 0.40 -13.21
N ILE A 42 -4.17 1.24 -12.31
CA ILE A 42 -3.73 0.86 -10.98
C ILE A 42 -4.48 1.70 -9.96
N ILE A 43 -4.91 1.08 -8.88
CA ILE A 43 -5.53 1.73 -7.73
C ILE A 43 -4.56 1.63 -6.56
N LEU A 44 -4.34 2.75 -5.87
CA LEU A 44 -3.56 2.80 -4.61
C LEU A 44 -4.45 3.05 -3.41
N THR A 45 -5.64 3.56 -3.66
CA THR A 45 -6.69 3.97 -2.72
C THR A 45 -7.99 3.28 -3.12
N PRO A 46 -9.09 3.34 -2.37
CA PRO A 46 -10.25 2.48 -2.58
C PRO A 46 -10.83 2.44 -4.00
N THR A 47 -10.99 3.59 -4.66
CA THR A 47 -11.77 3.65 -5.90
C THR A 47 -11.08 4.36 -7.05
N LYS A 48 -10.18 5.29 -6.78
CA LYS A 48 -9.62 6.20 -7.78
C LYS A 48 -8.39 5.62 -8.47
N SER A 49 -8.43 5.60 -9.79
CA SER A 49 -7.27 5.21 -10.58
C SER A 49 -6.15 6.24 -10.49
N VAL A 50 -4.93 5.77 -10.34
CA VAL A 50 -3.72 6.60 -10.39
C VAL A 50 -3.55 7.19 -11.78
N PRO A 51 -3.26 8.48 -11.92
CA PRO A 51 -2.95 9.06 -13.24
C PRO A 51 -1.78 8.32 -13.90
N LYS A 52 -1.94 7.85 -15.13
CA LYS A 52 -0.88 7.12 -15.86
C LYS A 52 0.42 7.92 -15.98
N SER A 53 0.33 9.26 -16.04
CA SER A 53 1.50 10.14 -16.07
C SER A 53 2.40 10.02 -14.83
N TRP A 54 1.86 9.53 -13.71
CA TRP A 54 2.64 9.32 -12.50
C TRP A 54 3.66 8.17 -12.65
N PHE A 55 3.34 7.16 -13.45
CA PHE A 55 4.24 6.03 -13.70
C PHE A 55 5.38 6.37 -14.66
N GLY A 56 5.17 7.31 -15.58
CA GLY A 56 6.08 7.54 -16.69
C GLY A 56 6.04 6.41 -17.73
N ASP A 57 7.14 6.20 -18.44
CA ASP A 57 7.30 5.04 -19.32
C ASP A 57 7.74 3.84 -18.48
N LEU A 58 6.91 2.78 -18.48
CA LEU A 58 7.17 1.55 -17.71
C LEU A 58 8.02 0.53 -18.46
N LYS A 59 8.23 0.71 -19.77
CA LYS A 59 8.95 -0.28 -20.56
C LYS A 59 10.37 -0.48 -20.04
N ASP A 60 10.68 -1.73 -19.70
CA ASP A 60 11.99 -2.17 -19.20
C ASP A 60 12.43 -1.45 -17.90
N LYS A 61 11.48 -0.88 -17.12
CA LYS A 61 11.76 -0.24 -15.84
C LYS A 61 11.70 -1.22 -14.69
N ASP A 62 12.70 -1.16 -13.80
CA ASP A 62 12.70 -1.91 -12.55
C ASP A 62 11.63 -1.31 -11.62
N LEU A 63 10.62 -2.12 -11.29
CA LEU A 63 9.48 -1.68 -10.50
C LEU A 63 9.28 -2.58 -9.27
N LEU A 64 9.18 -1.97 -8.10
CA LEU A 64 8.84 -2.64 -6.85
C LEU A 64 7.34 -2.43 -6.54
N CYS A 65 6.59 -3.52 -6.44
CA CYS A 65 5.29 -3.56 -5.80
C CYS A 65 5.50 -3.87 -4.32
N LEU A 66 5.36 -2.87 -3.45
CA LEU A 66 5.67 -2.95 -2.03
C LEU A 66 4.40 -3.15 -1.21
N ALA A 67 4.33 -4.24 -0.44
CA ALA A 67 3.16 -4.63 0.35
C ALA A 67 1.87 -4.56 -0.50
N SER A 68 1.92 -5.17 -1.68
CA SER A 68 0.83 -5.14 -2.65
C SER A 68 0.64 -6.50 -3.35
N GLY A 69 0.92 -7.59 -2.66
CA GLY A 69 0.62 -8.94 -3.12
C GLY A 69 -0.89 -9.15 -3.34
N GLY A 70 -1.25 -10.27 -3.93
CA GLY A 70 -2.67 -10.60 -4.14
C GLY A 70 -3.09 -10.79 -5.60
N GLY A 71 -2.14 -10.72 -6.53
CA GLY A 71 -2.40 -10.97 -7.95
C GLY A 71 -3.08 -9.79 -8.66
N GLN A 72 -2.85 -8.57 -8.22
CA GLN A 72 -3.52 -7.36 -8.73
C GLN A 72 -2.55 -6.41 -9.43
N GLN A 73 -1.83 -5.56 -8.69
CA GLN A 73 -0.96 -4.52 -9.27
C GLN A 73 0.24 -5.10 -10.02
N ALA A 74 0.93 -6.08 -9.41
CA ALA A 74 2.14 -6.66 -9.97
C ALA A 74 1.92 -7.30 -11.35
N PRO A 75 0.89 -8.14 -11.58
CA PRO A 75 0.60 -8.69 -12.91
C PRO A 75 0.27 -7.64 -13.97
N ILE A 76 -0.49 -6.62 -13.63
CA ILE A 76 -0.87 -5.55 -14.57
C ILE A 76 0.37 -4.74 -14.97
N LEU A 77 1.23 -4.38 -14.02
CA LEU A 77 2.45 -3.61 -14.28
C LEU A 77 3.48 -4.42 -15.06
N ALA A 78 3.59 -5.72 -14.80
CA ALA A 78 4.42 -6.62 -15.60
C ALA A 78 3.89 -6.74 -17.04
N ALA A 79 2.58 -6.86 -17.23
CA ALA A 79 1.94 -6.88 -18.54
C ALA A 79 2.12 -5.56 -19.30
N ALA A 80 2.17 -4.42 -18.59
CA ALA A 80 2.43 -3.10 -19.14
C ALA A 80 3.92 -2.87 -19.52
N GLY A 81 4.80 -3.84 -19.25
CA GLY A 81 6.20 -3.85 -19.72
C GLY A 81 7.24 -3.56 -18.65
N ALA A 82 6.88 -3.43 -17.37
CA ALA A 82 7.85 -3.26 -16.30
C ALA A 82 8.55 -4.59 -15.93
N VAL A 83 9.75 -4.50 -15.39
CA VAL A 83 10.47 -5.59 -14.71
C VAL A 83 10.04 -5.55 -13.25
N VAL A 84 9.13 -6.43 -12.86
CA VAL A 84 8.41 -6.32 -11.59
C VAL A 84 9.01 -7.25 -10.53
N THR A 85 9.27 -6.66 -9.36
CA THR A 85 9.46 -7.36 -8.09
C THR A 85 8.24 -7.10 -7.21
N SER A 86 7.57 -8.16 -6.73
CA SER A 86 6.52 -8.10 -5.72
C SER A 86 7.13 -8.48 -4.37
N PHE A 87 6.94 -7.59 -3.37
CA PHE A 87 7.47 -7.78 -2.02
C PHE A 87 6.36 -7.60 -1.00
N ASP A 88 6.04 -8.68 -0.29
CA ASP A 88 4.95 -8.71 0.68
C ASP A 88 5.31 -9.59 1.87
N GLN A 89 4.72 -9.32 3.04
CA GLN A 89 4.93 -10.19 4.21
C GLN A 89 4.15 -11.49 4.13
N SER A 90 3.03 -11.53 3.38
CA SER A 90 2.16 -12.70 3.25
C SER A 90 2.61 -13.60 2.09
N PRO A 91 3.07 -14.84 2.35
CA PRO A 91 3.36 -15.79 1.30
C PRO A 91 2.13 -16.17 0.47
N GLU A 92 0.91 -16.14 1.06
CA GLU A 92 -0.33 -16.44 0.35
C GLU A 92 -0.70 -15.31 -0.64
N GLN A 93 -0.41 -14.05 -0.32
CA GLN A 93 -0.54 -12.94 -1.26
C GLN A 93 0.44 -13.07 -2.43
N LEU A 94 1.71 -13.37 -2.14
CA LEU A 94 2.74 -13.60 -3.17
C LEU A 94 2.44 -14.81 -4.05
N ARG A 95 1.83 -15.86 -3.48
CA ARG A 95 1.40 -17.03 -4.26
C ARG A 95 0.39 -16.63 -5.33
N LYS A 96 -0.52 -15.69 -5.07
CA LYS A 96 -1.47 -15.20 -6.08
C LYS A 96 -0.78 -14.46 -7.21
N ASP A 97 0.25 -13.65 -6.93
CA ASP A 97 1.07 -13.04 -7.98
C ASP A 97 1.75 -14.09 -8.85
N THR A 98 2.32 -15.12 -8.20
CA THR A 98 2.97 -16.24 -8.88
C THR A 98 1.97 -17.04 -9.74
N ASP A 99 0.76 -17.32 -9.22
CA ASP A 99 -0.27 -18.06 -9.95
C ASP A 99 -0.75 -17.28 -11.19
N VAL A 100 -0.95 -15.96 -11.08
CA VAL A 100 -1.31 -15.10 -12.23
C VAL A 100 -0.13 -15.05 -13.23
N ALA A 101 1.09 -14.90 -12.74
CA ALA A 101 2.27 -14.87 -13.60
C ALA A 101 2.42 -16.19 -14.41
N ALA A 102 2.24 -17.34 -13.77
CA ALA A 102 2.27 -18.64 -14.43
C ALA A 102 1.12 -18.80 -15.43
N ARG A 103 -0.13 -18.44 -15.05
CA ARG A 103 -1.32 -18.52 -15.90
C ARG A 103 -1.17 -17.69 -17.18
N ASP A 104 -0.66 -16.47 -17.06
CA ASP A 104 -0.64 -15.48 -18.13
C ASP A 104 0.77 -15.29 -18.75
N ASN A 105 1.73 -16.16 -18.42
CA ASN A 105 3.09 -16.13 -18.95
C ASN A 105 3.76 -14.74 -18.74
N LEU A 106 3.72 -14.25 -17.50
CA LEU A 106 4.43 -13.06 -17.04
C LEU A 106 5.69 -13.45 -16.24
N SER A 107 6.64 -12.52 -16.14
CA SER A 107 7.80 -12.66 -15.26
C SER A 107 7.66 -11.68 -14.10
N ILE A 108 7.49 -12.21 -12.88
CA ILE A 108 7.40 -11.45 -11.65
C ILE A 108 8.31 -12.12 -10.62
N GLN A 109 9.24 -11.35 -10.03
CA GLN A 109 10.02 -11.82 -8.89
C GLN A 109 9.21 -11.60 -7.61
N CYS A 110 8.87 -12.67 -6.89
CA CYS A 110 8.16 -12.59 -5.62
C CYS A 110 9.12 -12.86 -4.47
N LEU A 111 9.20 -11.93 -3.53
CA LEU A 111 10.06 -12.01 -2.34
C LEU A 111 9.25 -11.70 -1.10
N GLN A 112 9.41 -12.53 -0.05
CA GLN A 112 8.73 -12.34 1.23
C GLN A 112 9.57 -11.45 2.14
N GLY A 113 8.92 -10.45 2.78
CA GLY A 113 9.55 -9.61 3.79
C GLY A 113 8.66 -8.53 4.36
N ASP A 114 9.23 -7.76 5.28
CA ASP A 114 8.57 -6.64 5.95
C ASP A 114 8.81 -5.35 5.19
N MET A 115 7.75 -4.56 4.90
CA MET A 115 7.87 -3.27 4.22
C MET A 115 8.76 -2.28 4.98
N ALA A 116 8.91 -2.44 6.28
CA ALA A 116 9.79 -1.59 7.11
C ALA A 116 11.26 -2.04 7.09
N ASP A 117 11.58 -3.19 6.47
CA ASP A 117 12.96 -3.70 6.29
C ASP A 117 13.19 -4.15 4.86
N LEU A 118 13.68 -3.25 4.03
CA LEU A 118 14.03 -3.50 2.63
C LEU A 118 15.56 -3.67 2.43
N SER A 119 16.28 -4.09 3.46
CA SER A 119 17.73 -4.29 3.42
C SER A 119 18.19 -5.36 2.42
N VAL A 120 17.27 -6.22 1.99
CA VAL A 120 17.51 -7.24 0.95
C VAL A 120 17.80 -6.64 -0.43
N PHE A 121 17.44 -5.38 -0.65
CA PHE A 121 17.65 -4.70 -1.92
C PHE A 121 18.82 -3.69 -1.84
N ASP A 122 19.56 -3.59 -2.92
CA ASP A 122 20.63 -2.62 -3.09
C ASP A 122 20.10 -1.18 -3.29
N ASP A 123 20.92 -0.19 -2.97
CA ASP A 123 20.62 1.23 -3.21
C ASP A 123 20.39 1.49 -4.71
N ALA A 124 19.49 2.41 -5.03
CA ALA A 124 19.19 2.82 -6.40
C ALA A 124 18.90 1.64 -7.36
N SER A 125 18.15 0.65 -6.89
CA SER A 125 17.79 -0.57 -7.64
C SER A 125 16.48 -0.45 -8.42
N PHE A 126 15.61 0.54 -8.12
CA PHE A 126 14.31 0.69 -8.74
C PHE A 126 14.09 2.06 -9.39
N ASP A 127 13.34 2.09 -10.49
CA ASP A 127 12.88 3.30 -11.15
C ASP A 127 11.53 3.76 -10.60
N VAL A 128 10.67 2.79 -10.20
CA VAL A 128 9.33 3.04 -9.68
C VAL A 128 9.06 2.14 -8.49
N ILE A 129 8.45 2.69 -7.45
CA ILE A 129 7.89 1.93 -6.32
C ILE A 129 6.39 2.23 -6.26
N VAL A 130 5.58 1.18 -6.20
CA VAL A 130 4.11 1.23 -6.04
C VAL A 130 3.76 0.66 -4.68
N HIS A 131 3.14 1.47 -3.84
CA HIS A 131 2.80 1.13 -2.46
C HIS A 131 1.35 1.52 -2.18
N PRO A 132 0.37 0.60 -2.33
CA PRO A 132 -1.03 0.88 -2.05
C PRO A 132 -1.28 1.08 -0.55
N VAL A 133 -2.52 1.36 -0.18
CA VAL A 133 -2.89 1.48 1.24
C VAL A 133 -2.58 0.19 1.98
N SER A 134 -1.44 0.15 2.65
CA SER A 134 -0.95 -0.99 3.43
C SER A 134 -0.12 -0.56 4.63
N ASN A 135 0.35 0.68 4.66
CA ASN A 135 1.17 1.19 5.77
C ASN A 135 0.41 1.33 7.10
N ILE A 136 -0.92 1.24 7.10
CA ILE A 136 -1.72 1.09 8.31
C ILE A 136 -1.39 -0.19 9.09
N PHE A 137 -0.76 -1.18 8.45
CA PHE A 137 -0.33 -2.43 9.08
C PHE A 137 1.12 -2.41 9.60
N ALA A 138 1.82 -1.29 9.43
CA ALA A 138 3.15 -1.05 9.99
C ALA A 138 3.06 -0.18 11.25
N ALA A 139 3.67 -0.60 12.34
CA ALA A 139 3.68 0.18 13.59
C ALA A 139 4.47 1.49 13.45
N ASP A 140 5.51 1.51 12.61
CA ASP A 140 6.30 2.69 12.25
C ASP A 140 6.52 2.72 10.73
N ILE A 141 6.14 3.83 10.10
CA ILE A 141 6.26 4.02 8.65
C ILE A 141 7.49 4.82 8.23
N LEU A 142 8.21 5.45 9.15
CA LEU A 142 9.39 6.24 8.80
C LEU A 142 10.49 5.40 8.14
N PRO A 143 10.79 4.16 8.59
CA PRO A 143 11.70 3.26 7.89
C PRO A 143 11.25 2.93 6.46
N VAL A 144 9.92 2.80 6.22
CA VAL A 144 9.37 2.54 4.88
C VAL A 144 9.77 3.65 3.92
N TRP A 145 9.58 4.92 4.31
CA TRP A 145 9.94 6.07 3.48
C TRP A 145 11.44 6.19 3.26
N GLN A 146 12.25 5.94 4.29
CA GLN A 146 13.72 5.94 4.20
C GLN A 146 14.21 4.88 3.21
N HIS A 147 13.67 3.68 3.30
CA HIS A 147 14.00 2.60 2.37
C HIS A 147 13.53 2.91 0.95
N CYS A 148 12.30 3.39 0.75
CA CYS A 148 11.82 3.78 -0.57
C CYS A 148 12.74 4.83 -1.22
N ALA A 149 13.13 5.87 -0.46
CA ALA A 149 14.06 6.89 -0.95
C ALA A 149 15.44 6.32 -1.28
N ARG A 150 15.97 5.39 -0.47
CA ARG A 150 17.25 4.72 -0.70
C ARG A 150 17.21 3.88 -1.98
N LEU A 151 16.14 3.10 -2.15
CA LEU A 151 15.99 2.14 -3.27
C LEU A 151 15.74 2.81 -4.61
N LEU A 152 15.11 3.97 -4.63
CA LEU A 152 14.86 4.69 -5.87
C LEU A 152 16.16 5.21 -6.50
N ARG A 153 16.28 5.09 -7.81
CA ARG A 153 17.28 5.82 -8.62
C ARG A 153 16.99 7.32 -8.61
N PRO A 154 17.98 8.18 -8.82
CA PRO A 154 17.70 9.60 -9.07
C PRO A 154 16.69 9.78 -10.21
N GLY A 155 15.66 10.59 -9.98
CA GLY A 155 14.51 10.74 -10.88
C GLY A 155 13.44 9.64 -10.73
N GLY A 156 13.69 8.63 -9.91
CA GLY A 156 12.74 7.55 -9.61
C GLY A 156 11.52 8.04 -8.83
N ARG A 157 10.45 7.26 -8.86
CA ARG A 157 9.11 7.65 -8.42
C ARG A 157 8.54 6.69 -7.39
N LEU A 158 8.04 7.24 -6.29
CA LEU A 158 7.21 6.52 -5.32
C LEU A 158 5.75 6.94 -5.50
N LEU A 159 4.90 5.99 -5.80
CA LEU A 159 3.45 6.14 -5.86
C LEU A 159 2.88 5.46 -4.63
N SER A 160 2.38 6.23 -3.67
CA SER A 160 1.91 5.69 -2.39
C SER A 160 0.49 6.11 -2.08
N GLY A 161 -0.36 5.13 -1.72
CA GLY A 161 -1.66 5.34 -1.12
C GLY A 161 -1.61 5.17 0.39
N PHE A 162 -2.40 5.93 1.13
CA PHE A 162 -2.54 5.79 2.58
C PHE A 162 -3.88 6.30 3.08
N MET A 163 -4.30 5.81 4.25
CA MET A 163 -5.51 6.30 4.90
C MET A 163 -5.34 7.74 5.37
N ASN A 164 -6.41 8.52 5.23
CA ASN A 164 -6.50 9.81 5.89
C ASN A 164 -6.36 9.59 7.41
N PRO A 165 -5.39 10.23 8.09
CA PRO A 165 -5.23 10.08 9.54
C PRO A 165 -6.50 10.35 10.33
N ASP A 166 -7.34 11.29 9.89
CA ASP A 166 -8.56 11.67 10.58
C ASP A 166 -9.62 10.55 10.60
N PHE A 167 -9.51 9.55 9.71
CA PHE A 167 -10.32 8.34 9.75
C PHE A 167 -10.21 7.64 11.12
N PHE A 168 -9.03 7.61 11.70
CA PHE A 168 -8.74 6.98 12.99
C PHE A 168 -9.11 7.82 14.22
N LEU A 169 -9.76 8.98 14.05
CA LEU A 169 -10.45 9.68 15.15
C LEU A 169 -11.69 8.91 15.59
N PHE A 170 -12.26 8.11 14.69
CA PHE A 170 -13.49 7.35 14.86
C PHE A 170 -13.20 5.88 15.11
N ASP A 171 -14.12 5.19 15.78
CA ASP A 171 -14.11 3.73 15.81
C ASP A 171 -14.81 3.20 14.56
N HIS A 172 -14.05 3.00 13.49
CA HIS A 172 -14.58 2.55 12.22
C HIS A 172 -15.23 1.16 12.31
N TRP A 173 -14.74 0.28 13.19
CA TRP A 173 -15.36 -1.01 13.44
C TRP A 173 -16.77 -0.88 14.02
N ASP A 174 -16.97 0.04 14.99
CA ASP A 174 -18.26 0.31 15.58
C ASP A 174 -19.20 0.99 14.57
N ILE A 175 -18.67 1.92 13.77
CA ILE A 175 -19.42 2.60 12.70
C ILE A 175 -19.90 1.62 11.63
N ASP A 176 -19.08 0.67 11.20
CA ASP A 176 -19.42 -0.32 10.19
C ASP A 176 -20.52 -1.29 10.68
N GLU A 177 -20.65 -1.46 12.01
CA GLU A 177 -21.75 -2.18 12.65
C GLU A 177 -22.99 -1.29 12.93
N GLY A 178 -22.99 -0.04 12.50
CA GLY A 178 -24.08 0.91 12.67
C GLY A 178 -24.01 1.73 13.97
N GLY A 179 -22.87 1.78 14.61
CA GLY A 179 -22.59 2.60 15.78
C GLY A 179 -22.58 4.12 15.48
N PRO A 180 -22.47 4.95 16.51
CA PRO A 180 -22.55 6.41 16.37
C PRO A 180 -21.31 7.00 15.69
N LEU A 181 -21.53 8.01 14.85
CA LEU A 181 -20.47 8.81 14.26
C LEU A 181 -19.98 9.86 15.28
N GLU A 182 -19.05 9.47 16.14
CA GLU A 182 -18.47 10.34 17.17
C GLU A 182 -16.94 10.21 17.22
N VAL A 183 -16.26 11.30 17.60
CA VAL A 183 -14.82 11.29 17.83
C VAL A 183 -14.53 10.49 19.10
N LYS A 184 -13.80 9.38 18.96
CA LYS A 184 -13.52 8.44 20.05
C LYS A 184 -12.04 8.38 20.42
N PHE A 185 -11.17 8.50 19.45
CA PHE A 185 -9.73 8.33 19.65
C PHE A 185 -8.94 9.61 19.37
N LYS A 186 -7.70 9.63 19.79
CA LYS A 186 -6.72 10.68 19.48
C LYS A 186 -5.66 10.13 18.52
N LEU A 187 -5.08 11.02 17.74
CA LEU A 187 -4.00 10.69 16.84
C LEU A 187 -2.60 10.92 17.46
N PRO A 188 -1.56 10.17 17.07
CA PRO A 188 -1.63 9.00 16.20
C PRO A 188 -2.33 7.83 16.88
N TYR A 189 -3.01 6.99 16.07
CA TYR A 189 -3.78 5.85 16.56
C TYR A 189 -2.97 4.54 16.50
N ALA A 190 -3.28 3.62 17.42
CA ALA A 190 -2.84 2.24 17.36
C ALA A 190 -3.84 1.35 18.10
N ASP A 191 -4.27 0.24 17.49
CA ASP A 191 -5.16 -0.73 18.13
C ASP A 191 -4.66 -1.14 19.51
N LEU A 192 -3.37 -1.40 19.64
CA LEU A 192 -2.72 -1.86 20.87
C LEU A 192 -2.87 -0.93 22.06
N THR A 193 -3.19 0.35 21.85
CA THR A 193 -3.21 1.37 22.91
C THR A 193 -4.53 2.12 23.01
N HIS A 194 -5.41 2.01 22.01
CA HIS A 194 -6.65 2.76 21.95
C HIS A 194 -7.91 1.89 22.06
N VAL A 195 -7.82 0.63 21.62
CA VAL A 195 -8.93 -0.32 21.71
C VAL A 195 -9.00 -0.91 23.11
N ASP A 196 -10.21 -1.17 23.60
CA ASP A 196 -10.43 -1.87 24.86
C ASP A 196 -9.69 -3.23 24.85
N PRO A 197 -8.97 -3.61 25.90
CA PRO A 197 -8.16 -4.82 25.92
C PRO A 197 -8.94 -6.13 25.64
N GLU A 198 -10.21 -6.24 26.07
CA GLU A 198 -10.99 -7.45 25.80
C GLU A 198 -11.47 -7.47 24.33
N VAL A 199 -11.84 -6.33 23.76
CA VAL A 199 -12.18 -6.20 22.34
C VAL A 199 -10.96 -6.49 21.47
N LEU A 200 -9.79 -5.92 21.82
CA LEU A 200 -8.54 -6.20 21.11
C LEU A 200 -8.20 -7.70 21.13
N LYS A 201 -8.34 -8.34 22.28
CA LYS A 201 -8.09 -9.77 22.44
C LYS A 201 -9.02 -10.60 21.54
N GLN A 202 -10.29 -10.22 21.45
CA GLN A 202 -11.25 -10.87 20.56
C GLN A 202 -10.85 -10.69 19.08
N ARG A 203 -10.57 -9.44 18.64
CA ARG A 203 -10.13 -9.15 17.27
C ARG A 203 -8.88 -9.95 16.89
N MET A 204 -7.90 -10.03 17.79
CA MET A 204 -6.70 -10.84 17.57
C MET A 204 -7.00 -12.35 17.50
N ALA A 205 -7.94 -12.86 18.32
CA ALA A 205 -8.35 -14.25 18.25
C ALA A 205 -9.09 -14.59 16.94
N GLU A 206 -9.79 -13.63 16.36
CA GLU A 206 -10.44 -13.71 15.05
C GLU A 206 -9.46 -13.47 13.89
N GLN A 207 -8.17 -13.28 14.15
CA GLN A 207 -7.12 -13.01 13.18
C GLN A 207 -7.36 -11.71 12.38
N GLN A 208 -8.00 -10.71 12.96
CA GLN A 208 -8.09 -9.38 12.36
C GLN A 208 -6.71 -8.71 12.41
N ALA A 209 -6.33 -8.01 11.32
CA ALA A 209 -5.05 -7.32 11.28
C ALA A 209 -5.03 -6.15 12.27
N LEU A 210 -3.89 -5.94 12.92
CA LEU A 210 -3.67 -4.78 13.78
C LEU A 210 -3.39 -3.54 12.94
N GLU A 211 -4.05 -2.45 13.27
CA GLU A 211 -4.01 -1.20 12.52
C GLU A 211 -3.36 -0.05 13.29
N PHE A 212 -2.75 0.86 12.53
CA PHE A 212 -2.04 2.04 13.01
C PHE A 212 -2.42 3.26 12.18
N GLY A 213 -2.98 4.29 12.82
CA GLY A 213 -3.30 5.57 12.20
C GLY A 213 -2.13 6.55 12.35
N HIS A 214 -1.36 6.72 11.29
CA HIS A 214 -0.20 7.60 11.28
C HIS A 214 -0.60 9.05 11.03
N SER A 215 0.12 10.01 11.62
CA SER A 215 -0.11 11.43 11.39
C SER A 215 0.25 11.87 9.97
N PHE A 216 -0.24 13.04 9.52
CA PHE A 216 0.22 13.68 8.28
C PHE A 216 1.72 13.96 8.29
N ASP A 217 2.27 14.30 9.46
CA ASP A 217 3.72 14.49 9.60
C ASP A 217 4.49 13.19 9.31
N ALA A 218 4.01 12.04 9.78
CA ALA A 218 4.62 10.75 9.47
C ALA A 218 4.38 10.34 8.00
N GLN A 219 3.17 10.56 7.44
CA GLN A 219 2.82 10.16 6.07
C GLN A 219 3.50 11.04 5.01
N ILE A 220 3.31 12.35 5.09
CA ILE A 220 3.80 13.31 4.09
C ILE A 220 5.17 13.85 4.52
N GLY A 221 5.29 14.31 5.77
CA GLY A 221 6.53 14.82 6.33
C GLY A 221 7.63 13.76 6.31
N GLY A 222 7.31 12.49 6.57
CA GLY A 222 8.26 11.36 6.48
C GLY A 222 8.83 11.16 5.08
N GLN A 223 8.02 11.27 4.02
CA GLN A 223 8.51 11.23 2.63
C GLN A 223 9.45 12.40 2.33
N LEU A 224 9.08 13.61 2.75
CA LEU A 224 9.93 14.81 2.59
C LEU A 224 11.25 14.70 3.38
N ALA A 225 11.19 14.23 4.63
CA ALA A 225 12.37 14.03 5.48
C ALA A 225 13.31 12.93 4.93
N ALA A 226 12.78 11.95 4.20
CA ALA A 226 13.58 10.95 3.48
C ALA A 226 14.26 11.52 2.22
N GLY A 227 14.03 12.80 1.87
CA GLY A 227 14.63 13.47 0.72
C GLY A 227 13.84 13.34 -0.57
N LEU A 228 12.59 12.91 -0.50
CA LEU A 228 11.67 12.88 -1.65
C LEU A 228 10.96 14.23 -1.82
N VAL A 229 10.52 14.52 -3.03
CA VAL A 229 9.72 15.72 -3.37
C VAL A 229 8.33 15.28 -3.78
N ILE A 230 7.30 15.78 -3.11
CA ILE A 230 5.91 15.51 -3.48
C ILE A 230 5.58 16.31 -4.75
N ALA A 231 5.29 15.59 -5.83
CA ALA A 231 5.02 16.14 -7.16
C ALA A 231 3.56 15.94 -7.61
N GLY A 232 2.79 15.13 -6.87
CA GLY A 232 1.38 14.91 -7.14
C GLY A 232 0.66 14.45 -5.89
N PHE A 233 -0.65 14.75 -5.84
CA PHE A 233 -1.51 14.41 -4.73
C PHE A 233 -2.96 14.28 -5.21
N TYR A 234 -3.70 13.33 -4.65
CA TYR A 234 -5.16 13.29 -4.74
C TYR A 234 -5.76 12.66 -3.49
N GLU A 235 -7.02 12.99 -3.26
CA GLU A 235 -7.87 12.38 -2.24
C GLU A 235 -8.83 11.39 -2.88
N ASP A 236 -9.22 10.37 -2.12
CA ASP A 236 -10.17 9.35 -2.50
C ASP A 236 -11.01 8.90 -1.30
N GLN A 237 -12.07 8.20 -1.57
CA GLN A 237 -12.98 7.67 -0.54
C GLN A 237 -13.50 6.30 -0.96
N TRP A 238 -14.05 5.57 -0.01
CA TRP A 238 -14.78 4.34 -0.25
C TRP A 238 -16.04 4.62 -1.08
N SER A 239 -16.77 3.59 -1.48
CA SER A 239 -18.10 3.79 -2.03
C SER A 239 -19.04 4.34 -0.95
N ASP A 240 -20.11 5.04 -1.35
CA ASP A 240 -21.02 5.69 -0.39
C ASP A 240 -21.74 4.70 0.55
N GLU A 241 -21.75 3.41 0.18
CA GLU A 241 -22.34 2.33 0.97
C GLU A 241 -21.39 1.75 2.01
N ASP A 242 -20.07 2.01 1.90
CA ASP A 242 -19.07 1.35 2.74
C ASP A 242 -18.88 2.04 4.10
N THR A 243 -19.00 3.37 4.18
CA THR A 243 -18.85 4.12 5.42
C THR A 243 -19.59 5.46 5.40
N PRO A 244 -20.29 5.84 6.47
CA PRO A 244 -20.94 7.14 6.56
C PRO A 244 -19.94 8.31 6.62
N LEU A 245 -18.65 8.05 6.88
CA LEU A 245 -17.59 9.06 6.89
C LEU A 245 -17.41 9.74 5.54
N ASN A 246 -17.71 9.04 4.44
CA ASN A 246 -17.64 9.59 3.08
C ASN A 246 -18.48 10.87 2.88
N SER A 247 -19.53 11.06 3.66
CA SER A 247 -20.36 12.28 3.63
C SER A 247 -19.65 13.50 4.21
N TYR A 248 -18.53 13.31 4.91
CA TYR A 248 -17.83 14.36 5.67
C TYR A 248 -16.39 14.56 5.24
N MET A 249 -15.71 13.51 4.77
CA MET A 249 -14.27 13.57 4.48
C MET A 249 -13.85 12.53 3.46
N SER A 250 -12.77 12.80 2.74
CA SER A 250 -12.04 11.77 2.00
C SER A 250 -11.31 10.86 2.98
N THR A 251 -11.50 9.54 2.86
CA THR A 251 -10.94 8.54 3.77
C THR A 251 -9.55 8.07 3.40
N SER A 252 -9.10 8.39 2.18
CA SER A 252 -7.81 7.96 1.67
C SER A 252 -7.15 9.05 0.82
N MET A 253 -5.85 8.93 0.66
CA MET A 253 -5.01 9.86 -0.11
C MET A 253 -3.95 9.11 -0.88
N ALA A 254 -3.45 9.72 -1.95
CA ALA A 254 -2.26 9.22 -2.63
C ALA A 254 -1.29 10.35 -2.98
N THR A 255 0.00 10.03 -2.94
CA THR A 255 1.09 10.91 -3.35
C THR A 255 1.87 10.31 -4.51
N LEU A 256 2.33 11.18 -5.41
CA LEU A 256 3.51 10.96 -6.24
C LEU A 256 4.67 11.67 -5.56
N ALA A 257 5.66 10.92 -5.11
CA ALA A 257 6.92 11.47 -4.62
C ALA A 257 8.05 11.10 -5.58
N ILE A 258 8.99 12.02 -5.81
CA ILE A 258 10.10 11.84 -6.75
C ILE A 258 11.40 11.97 -5.96
N LYS A 259 12.34 11.03 -6.18
CA LYS A 259 13.72 11.18 -5.72
C LYS A 259 14.43 12.21 -6.61
N PRO A 260 14.88 13.35 -6.08
CA PRO A 260 15.57 14.37 -6.88
C PRO A 260 16.78 13.81 -7.63
N ALA A 261 17.03 14.30 -8.85
CA ALA A 261 18.29 14.08 -9.52
C ALA A 261 19.43 14.84 -8.80
N ALA A 262 20.67 14.43 -9.02
CA ALA A 262 21.82 15.01 -8.30
C ALA A 262 22.02 16.52 -8.51
N ASP A 263 21.43 17.07 -9.58
CA ASP A 263 21.46 18.48 -9.97
C ASP A 263 20.21 19.27 -9.53
N TRP A 264 19.30 18.64 -8.80
CA TRP A 264 18.14 19.34 -8.24
C TRP A 264 18.58 20.47 -7.31
N PRO A 265 17.97 21.67 -7.36
CA PRO A 265 18.37 22.78 -6.51
C PRO A 265 18.40 22.36 -5.03
N PRO A 266 19.40 22.84 -4.26
CA PRO A 266 19.52 22.49 -2.85
C PRO A 266 18.24 22.86 -2.11
N SER A 267 17.90 22.06 -1.11
CA SER A 267 16.76 22.29 -0.21
C SER A 267 16.66 23.76 0.20
N LEU A 268 15.46 24.29 0.10
CA LEU A 268 15.06 25.61 0.56
C LEU A 268 15.47 25.88 2.00
#